data_bb96b20839b6acb873b9374ed8a8dd4d
#
_entry.id   bb96b20839b6acb873b9374ed8a8dd4d
#
_cell.length_a   1.000
_cell.length_b   1.000
_cell.length_c   1.000
_cell.angle_alpha   90.00
_cell.angle_beta   90.00
_cell.angle_gamma   90.00
#
_symmetry.space_group_name_H-M   'P 1'
#
loop_
_entity.id
_entity.type
_entity.pdbx_description
1 polymer ?
#
loop_
_entity_poly.entity_id
_entity_poly.type
_entity_poly.pdbx_seq_one_letter_code
_entity_poly.pdbx_strand_id
1 'polypeptide(L)'
;MTGDVFSRALRSLPSLPLSVCECERIFVIAHLHLRVRVANPRLADVSLRALAHHAVTEPPSSPPDLTIFILDRRAPGNPLLDLPPTAFPSGPESSDRVERWSYDDAEGRGLLHEGFRALFLWNRVHRRAALWLGEEDDLPYHLVTSPLLPIFSWFLAAHGLAVVHAGAVATTSGAVLLAGRSGTGKSTAALACLSDGLGYVGDDMCIIEPGERPVVHSLFCSGKIDAPDTARFPTLSPALVRGSGDGWEKAVYLFDRHLSHGVVRHAPLVGVAIPRRGAAEIGDRLSPRQGFLAMAPNTVFQLPGAAQAACAGVKEIVSRVPVHPVGIGASIEEIPARVRDYARFLSAGGAVGAWA
;
A
#
# COMPACT_ATOMS: atom_id res chain seq x y z
N MET A 1 -8.17 -30.13 3.44
CA MET A 1 -6.71 -30.16 3.21
C MET A 1 -6.04 -28.80 3.39
N THR A 2 -6.44 -27.74 2.68
CA THR A 2 -5.83 -26.41 2.79
C THR A 2 -5.94 -25.79 4.18
N GLY A 3 -7.09 -25.91 4.85
CA GLY A 3 -7.26 -25.36 6.22
C GLY A 3 -6.33 -25.96 7.28
N ASP A 4 -5.96 -27.23 7.15
CA ASP A 4 -5.03 -27.89 8.08
C ASP A 4 -3.59 -27.41 7.91
N VAL A 5 -3.17 -27.06 6.70
CA VAL A 5 -1.84 -26.46 6.43
C VAL A 5 -1.74 -25.07 7.06
N PHE A 6 -2.75 -24.22 6.86
CA PHE A 6 -2.79 -22.90 7.48
C PHE A 6 -2.77 -22.96 9.01
N SER A 7 -3.60 -23.81 9.59
CA SER A 7 -3.69 -24.00 11.04
C SER A 7 -2.37 -24.51 11.64
N ARG A 8 -1.69 -25.45 10.99
CA ARG A 8 -0.35 -25.91 11.40
C ARG A 8 0.69 -24.79 11.31
N ALA A 9 0.71 -24.09 10.19
CA ALA A 9 1.64 -23.00 9.97
C ALA A 9 1.45 -21.85 10.99
N LEU A 10 0.21 -21.49 11.30
CA LEU A 10 -0.10 -20.48 12.33
C LEU A 10 0.35 -20.94 13.73
N ARG A 11 0.16 -22.21 14.07
CA ARG A 11 0.65 -22.77 15.36
C ARG A 11 2.17 -22.88 15.45
N SER A 12 2.87 -23.09 14.35
CA SER A 12 4.34 -23.13 14.33
C SER A 12 5.00 -21.75 14.39
N LEU A 13 4.29 -20.71 13.98
CA LEU A 13 4.82 -19.35 13.89
C LEU A 13 5.40 -18.80 15.20
N PRO A 14 4.79 -19.04 16.40
CA PRO A 14 5.36 -18.61 17.67
C PRO A 14 6.70 -19.25 18.04
N SER A 15 6.97 -20.45 17.54
CA SER A 15 8.20 -21.20 17.81
C SER A 15 9.31 -21.00 16.78
N LEU A 16 9.10 -20.16 15.76
CA LEU A 16 10.14 -19.85 14.78
C LEU A 16 11.37 -19.26 15.51
N PRO A 17 12.54 -19.91 15.40
CA PRO A 17 13.73 -19.42 16.05
C PRO A 17 14.21 -18.14 15.36
N LEU A 18 14.71 -17.19 16.15
CA LEU A 18 15.21 -15.92 15.63
C LEU A 18 16.42 -16.09 14.70
N SER A 19 17.15 -17.20 14.86
CA SER A 19 18.34 -17.55 14.07
C SER A 19 18.06 -17.94 12.61
N VAL A 20 16.79 -18.12 12.22
CA VAL A 20 16.45 -18.37 10.80
C VAL A 20 16.57 -17.13 9.93
N CYS A 21 16.83 -15.98 10.53
CA CYS A 21 16.94 -14.69 9.83
C CYS A 21 18.29 -14.05 10.12
N GLU A 22 18.96 -13.60 9.05
CA GLU A 22 20.26 -12.91 9.12
C GLU A 22 20.11 -11.39 9.28
N CYS A 23 18.96 -10.84 8.87
CA CYS A 23 18.71 -9.41 8.88
C CYS A 23 17.55 -9.04 9.80
N GLU A 24 17.69 -7.91 10.47
CA GLU A 24 16.61 -7.28 11.23
C GLU A 24 16.48 -5.81 10.84
N ARG A 25 15.26 -5.34 10.73
CA ARG A 25 14.92 -3.93 10.55
C ARG A 25 13.74 -3.58 11.46
N ILE A 26 13.75 -2.36 11.96
CA ILE A 26 12.70 -1.82 12.82
C ILE A 26 12.03 -0.67 12.11
N PHE A 27 10.70 -0.68 12.15
CA PHE A 27 9.87 0.34 11.51
C PHE A 27 8.87 0.90 12.52
N VAL A 28 8.53 2.18 12.35
CA VAL A 28 7.40 2.80 13.02
C VAL A 28 6.42 3.26 11.94
N ILE A 29 5.29 2.57 11.85
CA ILE A 29 4.23 2.85 10.86
C ILE A 29 3.02 3.38 11.62
N ALA A 30 2.57 4.59 11.28
CA ALA A 30 1.67 5.36 12.10
C ALA A 30 2.29 5.48 13.51
N HIS A 31 1.70 4.94 14.53
CA HIS A 31 2.27 4.91 15.89
C HIS A 31 2.69 3.49 16.34
N LEU A 32 2.61 2.51 15.41
CA LEU A 32 2.85 1.09 15.69
C LEU A 32 4.29 0.70 15.45
N HIS A 33 4.84 -0.04 16.36
CA HIS A 33 6.23 -0.50 16.34
C HIS A 33 6.33 -1.92 15.76
N LEU A 34 7.06 -2.07 14.66
CA LEU A 34 7.19 -3.31 13.91
C LEU A 34 8.64 -3.76 13.88
N ARG A 35 8.87 -5.02 14.15
CA ARG A 35 10.16 -5.68 13.95
C ARG A 35 10.06 -6.62 12.76
N VAL A 36 10.88 -6.42 11.75
CA VAL A 36 10.91 -7.28 10.55
C VAL A 36 12.25 -8.01 10.51
N ARG A 37 12.16 -9.34 10.46
CA ARG A 37 13.29 -10.25 10.33
C ARG A 37 13.26 -10.92 8.98
N VAL A 38 14.38 -10.93 8.30
CA VAL A 38 14.49 -11.43 6.92
C VAL A 38 15.56 -12.48 6.82
N ALA A 39 15.28 -13.56 6.11
CA ALA A 39 16.14 -14.73 5.99
C ALA A 39 17.56 -14.39 5.53
N ASN A 40 17.69 -13.46 4.56
CA ASN A 40 19.00 -13.07 4.01
C ASN A 40 19.03 -11.61 3.56
N PRO A 41 20.24 -11.00 3.38
CA PRO A 41 20.40 -9.59 3.00
C PRO A 41 19.79 -9.24 1.64
N ARG A 42 19.89 -10.15 0.66
CA ARG A 42 19.34 -9.91 -0.69
C ARG A 42 17.83 -9.76 -0.64
N LEU A 43 17.16 -10.64 0.08
CA LEU A 43 15.71 -10.59 0.26
C LEU A 43 15.29 -9.33 1.03
N ALA A 44 16.07 -8.90 2.01
CA ALA A 44 15.84 -7.67 2.74
C ALA A 44 15.93 -6.44 1.82
N ASP A 45 16.94 -6.39 0.94
CA ASP A 45 17.11 -5.27 0.00
C ASP A 45 15.96 -5.20 -1.01
N VAL A 46 15.39 -6.30 -1.44
CA VAL A 46 14.27 -6.30 -2.38
C VAL A 46 12.94 -6.01 -1.70
N SER A 47 12.69 -6.62 -0.53
CA SER A 47 11.35 -6.61 0.08
C SER A 47 11.10 -5.45 1.03
N LEU A 48 12.14 -4.73 1.52
CA LEU A 48 11.95 -3.70 2.55
C LEU A 48 12.18 -2.26 2.06
N ARG A 49 12.65 -2.07 0.83
CA ARG A 49 12.93 -0.72 0.29
C ARG A 49 11.68 0.16 0.25
N ALA A 50 10.53 -0.40 -0.10
CA ALA A 50 9.26 0.35 -0.09
C ALA A 50 8.83 0.82 1.31
N LEU A 51 9.43 0.29 2.38
CA LEU A 51 9.18 0.66 3.78
C LEU A 51 10.29 1.54 4.37
N ALA A 52 11.34 1.86 3.61
CA ALA A 52 12.56 2.48 4.13
C ALA A 52 12.32 3.80 4.87
N HIS A 53 11.33 4.60 4.45
CA HIS A 53 10.98 5.87 5.09
C HIS A 53 10.40 5.72 6.51
N HIS A 54 10.00 4.52 6.90
CA HIS A 54 9.54 4.18 8.26
C HIS A 54 10.64 3.61 9.16
N ALA A 55 11.81 3.29 8.59
CA ALA A 55 12.89 2.69 9.34
C ALA A 55 13.38 3.63 10.44
N VAL A 56 13.70 3.04 11.60
CA VAL A 56 14.31 3.73 12.73
C VAL A 56 15.61 3.05 13.11
N THR A 57 16.62 3.83 13.50
CA THR A 57 17.93 3.33 13.92
C THR A 57 17.93 2.89 15.38
N GLU A 58 17.16 3.60 16.20
CA GLU A 58 17.02 3.31 17.62
C GLU A 58 15.65 2.66 17.85
N PRO A 59 15.62 1.40 18.32
CA PRO A 59 14.36 0.74 18.61
C PRO A 59 13.67 1.44 19.79
N PRO A 60 12.34 1.59 19.73
CA PRO A 60 11.57 2.00 20.90
C PRO A 60 11.85 1.07 22.08
N SER A 61 11.78 1.59 23.31
CA SER A 61 11.98 0.83 24.54
C SER A 61 10.88 -0.22 24.80
N SER A 62 9.72 -0.02 24.19
CA SER A 62 8.60 -0.98 24.27
C SER A 62 8.80 -2.19 23.36
N PRO A 63 8.27 -3.37 23.72
CA PRO A 63 8.21 -4.51 22.82
C PRO A 63 7.49 -4.16 21.52
N PRO A 64 7.84 -4.81 20.39
CA PRO A 64 7.16 -4.58 19.12
C PRO A 64 5.69 -5.01 19.19
N ASP A 65 4.83 -4.22 18.55
CA ASP A 65 3.41 -4.55 18.38
C ASP A 65 3.22 -5.75 17.45
N LEU A 66 4.14 -5.92 16.50
CA LEU A 66 4.20 -7.06 15.60
C LEU A 66 5.63 -7.43 15.25
N THR A 67 5.97 -8.72 15.30
CA THR A 67 7.21 -9.27 14.72
C THR A 67 6.85 -10.01 13.43
N ILE A 68 7.45 -9.62 12.32
CA ILE A 68 7.22 -10.20 10.99
C ILE A 68 8.49 -10.94 10.54
N PHE A 69 8.32 -12.15 10.01
CA PHE A 69 9.37 -12.94 9.40
C PHE A 69 9.17 -12.95 7.89
N ILE A 70 10.20 -12.63 7.11
CA ILE A 70 10.23 -12.83 5.66
C ILE A 70 11.21 -13.95 5.39
N LEU A 71 10.68 -15.07 4.92
CA LEU A 71 11.37 -16.34 4.83
C LEU A 71 11.41 -16.82 3.38
N ASP A 72 12.53 -17.33 2.99
CA ASP A 72 12.75 -17.91 1.68
C ASP A 72 12.40 -19.40 1.63
N ARG A 73 12.56 -20.00 0.45
CA ARG A 73 12.34 -21.44 0.23
C ARG A 73 13.19 -22.34 1.14
N ARG A 74 14.36 -21.86 1.58
CA ARG A 74 15.34 -22.64 2.36
C ARG A 74 15.07 -22.58 3.84
N ALA A 75 14.16 -21.70 4.28
CA ALA A 75 13.88 -21.55 5.70
C ALA A 75 13.34 -22.86 6.29
N PRO A 76 13.86 -23.29 7.45
CA PRO A 76 13.38 -24.50 8.13
C PRO A 76 11.88 -24.41 8.43
N GLY A 77 11.16 -25.53 8.22
CA GLY A 77 9.73 -25.60 8.49
C GLY A 77 8.86 -24.79 7.52
N ASN A 78 9.34 -24.56 6.28
CA ASN A 78 8.58 -23.87 5.24
C ASN A 78 7.28 -24.64 4.92
N PRO A 79 6.11 -24.10 5.27
CA PRO A 79 4.84 -24.80 5.05
C PRO A 79 4.47 -24.94 3.57
N LEU A 80 5.09 -24.18 2.68
CA LEU A 80 4.88 -24.31 1.22
C LEU A 80 5.41 -25.63 0.67
N LEU A 81 6.37 -26.28 1.36
CA LEU A 81 6.91 -27.57 0.96
C LEU A 81 5.90 -28.71 1.21
N ASP A 82 4.98 -28.51 2.14
CA ASP A 82 3.93 -29.48 2.48
C ASP A 82 2.68 -29.35 1.60
N LEU A 83 2.63 -28.33 0.74
CA LEU A 83 1.53 -28.16 -0.19
C LEU A 83 1.72 -29.08 -1.40
N PRO A 84 0.68 -29.82 -1.84
CA PRO A 84 0.79 -30.66 -3.01
C PRO A 84 1.09 -29.84 -4.26
N PRO A 85 1.84 -30.38 -5.24
CA PRO A 85 2.14 -29.69 -6.50
C PRO A 85 0.88 -29.20 -7.23
N THR A 86 -0.25 -29.86 -7.04
CA THR A 86 -1.57 -29.48 -7.59
C THR A 86 -2.17 -28.22 -6.95
N ALA A 87 -1.64 -27.76 -5.82
CA ALA A 87 -1.99 -26.47 -5.24
C ALA A 87 -1.33 -25.30 -6.00
N PHE A 88 -0.41 -25.60 -6.92
CA PHE A 88 0.30 -24.62 -7.74
C PHE A 88 0.12 -25.02 -9.22
N PRO A 89 -0.87 -24.51 -9.94
CA PRO A 89 -1.03 -24.82 -11.35
C PRO A 89 0.21 -24.42 -12.14
N SER A 90 0.75 -25.39 -12.90
CA SER A 90 1.89 -25.19 -13.78
C SER A 90 1.40 -24.58 -15.09
N GLY A 91 1.68 -23.32 -15.36
CA GLY A 91 1.43 -22.74 -16.68
C GLY A 91 1.45 -21.21 -16.69
N PRO A 92 1.89 -20.59 -17.79
CA PRO A 92 1.91 -19.13 -17.94
C PRO A 92 0.55 -18.54 -18.29
N GLU A 93 -0.54 -19.21 -17.99
CA GLU A 93 -1.87 -18.85 -18.47
C GLU A 93 -2.65 -18.00 -17.45
N SER A 94 -2.95 -16.82 -17.91
CA SER A 94 -3.94 -15.84 -17.46
C SER A 94 -3.67 -15.12 -16.12
N SER A 95 -3.20 -13.91 -16.25
CA SER A 95 -3.10 -12.87 -15.21
C SER A 95 -4.43 -12.58 -14.46
N ASP A 96 -5.56 -13.10 -14.90
CA ASP A 96 -6.89 -12.72 -14.38
C ASP A 96 -7.53 -13.71 -13.42
N ARG A 97 -6.94 -14.89 -13.20
CA ARG A 97 -7.45 -15.90 -12.25
C ARG A 97 -6.33 -16.41 -11.34
N VAL A 98 -5.80 -15.53 -10.55
CA VAL A 98 -4.92 -15.95 -9.47
C VAL A 98 -5.78 -16.54 -8.37
N GLU A 99 -5.74 -17.85 -8.21
CA GLU A 99 -6.43 -18.49 -7.10
C GLU A 99 -5.77 -18.07 -5.79
N ARG A 100 -6.60 -17.54 -4.89
CA ARG A 100 -6.19 -17.11 -3.55
C ARG A 100 -6.94 -17.94 -2.54
N TRP A 101 -6.20 -18.64 -1.70
CA TRP A 101 -6.76 -19.38 -0.58
C TRP A 101 -6.64 -18.55 0.68
N SER A 102 -7.73 -18.27 1.34
CA SER A 102 -7.76 -17.51 2.59
C SER A 102 -8.20 -18.38 3.75
N TYR A 103 -7.64 -18.10 4.91
CA TYR A 103 -7.95 -18.74 6.18
C TYR A 103 -8.12 -17.68 7.27
N ASP A 104 -9.12 -17.81 8.12
CA ASP A 104 -9.36 -16.90 9.26
C ASP A 104 -9.99 -17.70 10.40
N ASP A 105 -9.38 -17.64 11.59
CA ASP A 105 -9.91 -18.22 12.82
C ASP A 105 -9.59 -17.31 14.03
N ALA A 106 -9.83 -17.83 15.24
CA ALA A 106 -9.55 -17.09 16.47
C ALA A 106 -8.06 -16.80 16.69
N GLU A 107 -7.15 -17.68 16.22
CA GLU A 107 -5.71 -17.54 16.38
C GLU A 107 -5.11 -16.58 15.36
N GLY A 108 -5.63 -16.55 14.12
CA GLY A 108 -4.99 -15.72 13.10
C GLY A 108 -5.60 -15.81 11.72
N ARG A 109 -4.85 -15.29 10.76
CA ARG A 109 -5.21 -15.24 9.33
C ARG A 109 -4.09 -15.77 8.47
N GLY A 110 -4.47 -16.34 7.32
CA GLY A 110 -3.57 -16.78 6.29
C GLY A 110 -4.10 -16.46 4.89
N LEU A 111 -3.20 -16.19 3.98
CA LEU A 111 -3.45 -16.03 2.55
C LEU A 111 -2.35 -16.72 1.77
N LEU A 112 -2.71 -17.69 0.98
CA LEU A 112 -1.84 -18.28 -0.03
C LEU A 112 -2.14 -17.63 -1.37
N HIS A 113 -1.13 -17.08 -1.99
CA HIS A 113 -1.17 -16.54 -3.33
C HIS A 113 -0.44 -17.48 -4.27
N GLU A 114 -1.20 -18.29 -5.04
CA GLU A 114 -0.63 -19.36 -5.86
C GLU A 114 0.30 -18.83 -6.95
N GLY A 115 -0.11 -17.81 -7.70
CA GLY A 115 0.67 -17.25 -8.82
C GLY A 115 2.05 -16.72 -8.42
N PHE A 116 2.25 -16.37 -7.13
CA PHE A 116 3.54 -15.89 -6.62
C PHE A 116 4.19 -16.86 -5.65
N ARG A 117 3.56 -17.99 -5.40
CA ARG A 117 4.00 -18.95 -4.39
C ARG A 117 4.35 -18.25 -3.06
N ALA A 118 3.47 -17.37 -2.62
CA ALA A 118 3.66 -16.58 -1.42
C ALA A 118 2.58 -16.92 -0.39
N LEU A 119 3.00 -17.24 0.83
CA LEU A 119 2.12 -17.52 1.96
C LEU A 119 2.27 -16.44 3.01
N PHE A 120 1.21 -15.67 3.21
CA PHE A 120 1.10 -14.66 4.25
C PHE A 120 0.38 -15.26 5.46
N LEU A 121 0.95 -15.09 6.63
CA LEU A 121 0.37 -15.52 7.91
C LEU A 121 0.44 -14.41 8.94
N TRP A 122 -0.60 -14.30 9.75
CA TRP A 122 -0.64 -13.41 10.90
C TRP A 122 -1.30 -14.12 12.10
N ASN A 123 -0.51 -14.39 13.14
CA ASN A 123 -0.98 -14.90 14.42
C ASN A 123 -1.23 -13.72 15.36
N ARG A 124 -2.52 -13.42 15.59
CA ARG A 124 -2.95 -12.26 16.39
C ARG A 124 -2.66 -12.44 17.89
N VAL A 125 -2.69 -13.67 18.37
CA VAL A 125 -2.49 -14.00 19.80
C VAL A 125 -1.02 -13.75 20.20
N HIS A 126 -0.09 -14.20 19.36
CA HIS A 126 1.33 -14.09 19.62
C HIS A 126 2.00 -12.86 19.02
N ARG A 127 1.23 -11.99 18.33
CA ARG A 127 1.72 -10.80 17.64
C ARG A 127 2.90 -11.12 16.70
N ARG A 128 2.74 -12.20 15.93
CA ARG A 128 3.72 -12.66 14.95
C ARG A 128 3.08 -12.83 13.59
N ALA A 129 3.86 -12.54 12.56
CA ALA A 129 3.46 -12.73 11.18
C ALA A 129 4.61 -13.35 10.38
N ALA A 130 4.30 -13.96 9.26
CA ALA A 130 5.31 -14.42 8.32
C ALA A 130 4.84 -14.26 6.88
N LEU A 131 5.80 -13.99 6.02
CA LEU A 131 5.74 -14.16 4.58
C LEU A 131 6.73 -15.24 4.18
N TRP A 132 6.24 -16.39 3.68
CA TRP A 132 7.07 -17.39 3.02
C TRP A 132 7.00 -17.20 1.51
N LEU A 133 8.17 -17.18 0.88
CA LEU A 133 8.34 -17.07 -0.56
C LEU A 133 8.80 -18.43 -1.12
N GLY A 134 8.14 -18.90 -2.16
CA GLY A 134 8.51 -20.13 -2.85
C GLY A 134 9.66 -19.93 -3.82
N GLU A 135 9.78 -18.73 -4.39
CA GLU A 135 10.84 -18.32 -5.30
C GLU A 135 11.26 -16.90 -4.97
N GLU A 136 12.56 -16.59 -5.09
CA GLU A 136 13.13 -15.31 -4.65
C GLU A 136 13.73 -14.51 -5.81
N ASP A 137 14.04 -15.20 -6.92
CA ASP A 137 14.86 -14.61 -7.97
C ASP A 137 14.13 -13.59 -8.84
N ASP A 138 12.80 -13.67 -8.91
CA ASP A 138 11.97 -12.72 -9.66
C ASP A 138 10.67 -12.40 -8.91
N LEU A 139 10.78 -11.58 -7.87
CA LEU A 139 9.60 -11.14 -7.12
C LEU A 139 8.71 -10.26 -8.02
N PRO A 140 7.42 -10.56 -8.10
CA PRO A 140 6.50 -9.74 -8.87
C PRO A 140 6.43 -8.31 -8.34
N TYR A 141 6.18 -7.35 -9.23
CA TYR A 141 6.28 -5.92 -8.92
C TYR A 141 5.48 -5.50 -7.68
N HIS A 142 4.33 -6.12 -7.41
CA HIS A 142 3.52 -5.77 -6.25
C HIS A 142 4.12 -6.27 -4.92
N LEU A 143 4.96 -7.32 -4.90
CA LEU A 143 5.72 -7.68 -3.69
C LEU A 143 6.89 -6.72 -3.46
N VAL A 144 7.37 -6.05 -4.50
CA VAL A 144 8.41 -5.01 -4.41
C VAL A 144 7.80 -3.66 -3.99
N THR A 145 6.67 -3.28 -4.58
CA THR A 145 6.03 -1.97 -4.31
C THR A 145 5.17 -1.94 -3.07
N SER A 146 4.56 -3.06 -2.71
CA SER A 146 3.61 -3.17 -1.61
C SER A 146 3.85 -4.44 -0.79
N PRO A 147 5.08 -4.63 -0.26
CA PRO A 147 5.43 -5.82 0.49
C PRO A 147 4.54 -5.95 1.72
N LEU A 148 4.23 -7.19 2.09
CA LEU A 148 3.47 -7.48 3.31
C LEU A 148 2.05 -6.89 3.35
N LEU A 149 1.50 -6.37 2.24
CA LEU A 149 0.21 -5.70 2.21
C LEU A 149 -0.93 -6.50 2.89
N PRO A 150 -1.09 -7.82 2.68
CA PRO A 150 -2.10 -8.60 3.39
C PRO A 150 -1.92 -8.55 4.91
N ILE A 151 -0.70 -8.74 5.40
CA ILE A 151 -0.38 -8.69 6.84
C ILE A 151 -0.69 -7.30 7.41
N PHE A 152 -0.24 -6.23 6.73
CA PHE A 152 -0.52 -4.87 7.16
C PHE A 152 -2.01 -4.56 7.18
N SER A 153 -2.76 -5.01 6.18
CA SER A 153 -4.21 -4.75 6.13
C SER A 153 -4.95 -5.38 7.32
N TRP A 154 -4.55 -6.59 7.74
CA TRP A 154 -5.15 -7.26 8.90
C TRP A 154 -4.70 -6.66 10.23
N PHE A 155 -3.40 -6.41 10.36
CA PHE A 155 -2.80 -5.90 11.57
C PHE A 155 -3.26 -4.46 11.88
N LEU A 156 -3.22 -3.57 10.87
CA LEU A 156 -3.65 -2.19 11.01
C LEU A 156 -5.15 -2.10 11.33
N ALA A 157 -5.98 -2.95 10.68
CA ALA A 157 -7.41 -3.04 10.98
C ALA A 157 -7.69 -3.41 12.44
N ALA A 158 -6.91 -4.32 13.02
CA ALA A 158 -7.03 -4.71 14.43
C ALA A 158 -6.65 -3.57 15.40
N HIS A 159 -5.93 -2.54 14.91
CA HIS A 159 -5.55 -1.35 15.67
C HIS A 159 -6.40 -0.12 15.31
N GLY A 160 -7.55 -0.32 14.66
CA GLY A 160 -8.47 0.77 14.33
C GLY A 160 -8.06 1.65 13.16
N LEU A 161 -7.02 1.25 12.43
CA LEU A 161 -6.52 1.92 11.25
C LEU A 161 -7.08 1.24 9.98
N ALA A 162 -7.36 2.02 8.94
CA ALA A 162 -7.88 1.45 7.70
C ALA A 162 -6.87 1.63 6.55
N VAL A 163 -6.58 0.56 5.81
CA VAL A 163 -5.87 0.65 4.55
C VAL A 163 -6.88 0.94 3.44
N VAL A 164 -6.59 1.93 2.61
CA VAL A 164 -7.44 2.32 1.47
C VAL A 164 -6.62 2.37 0.18
N HIS A 165 -7.25 1.96 -0.93
CA HIS A 165 -6.64 2.07 -2.25
C HIS A 165 -6.82 3.48 -2.81
N ALA A 166 -5.86 4.33 -2.56
CA ALA A 166 -5.82 5.71 -3.02
C ALA A 166 -4.36 6.19 -3.12
N GLY A 167 -4.10 7.14 -4.00
CA GLY A 167 -2.92 7.99 -3.88
C GLY A 167 -3.16 9.07 -2.83
N ALA A 168 -2.09 9.68 -2.32
CA ALA A 168 -2.19 10.81 -1.40
C ALA A 168 -1.02 11.77 -1.58
N VAL A 169 -1.33 13.05 -1.59
CA VAL A 169 -0.38 14.15 -1.78
C VAL A 169 -0.56 15.16 -0.66
N ALA A 170 0.54 15.55 -0.02
CA ALA A 170 0.54 16.58 1.01
C ALA A 170 0.86 17.96 0.40
N THR A 171 0.09 18.94 0.82
CA THR A 171 0.29 20.37 0.54
C THR A 171 0.48 21.13 1.84
N THR A 172 0.75 22.42 1.78
CA THR A 172 0.80 23.30 2.96
C THR A 172 -0.52 23.39 3.73
N SER A 173 -1.64 23.05 3.07
CA SER A 173 -2.98 23.05 3.68
C SER A 173 -3.41 21.70 4.27
N GLY A 174 -2.62 20.65 4.09
CA GLY A 174 -2.93 19.27 4.46
C GLY A 174 -2.89 18.33 3.26
N ALA A 175 -3.25 17.08 3.46
CA ALA A 175 -3.22 16.07 2.43
C ALA A 175 -4.55 15.94 1.68
N VAL A 176 -4.44 15.72 0.37
CA VAL A 176 -5.54 15.36 -0.53
C VAL A 176 -5.39 13.89 -0.91
N LEU A 177 -6.43 13.09 -0.69
CA LEU A 177 -6.53 11.75 -1.23
C LEU A 177 -6.95 11.81 -2.71
N LEU A 178 -6.27 11.04 -3.53
CA LEU A 178 -6.57 10.83 -4.94
C LEU A 178 -7.24 9.47 -5.08
N ALA A 179 -8.55 9.43 -5.20
CA ALA A 179 -9.34 8.20 -5.19
C ALA A 179 -10.16 8.04 -6.49
N GLY A 180 -10.74 6.86 -6.68
CA GLY A 180 -11.55 6.56 -7.87
C GLY A 180 -11.14 5.27 -8.55
N ARG A 181 -11.79 4.93 -9.66
CA ARG A 181 -11.56 3.68 -10.40
C ARG A 181 -10.12 3.57 -10.93
N SER A 182 -9.72 2.35 -11.27
CA SER A 182 -8.47 2.13 -12.03
C SER A 182 -8.49 2.95 -13.33
N GLY A 183 -7.34 3.48 -13.74
CA GLY A 183 -7.21 4.27 -14.95
C GLY A 183 -7.65 5.75 -14.85
N THR A 184 -8.16 6.23 -13.71
CA THR A 184 -8.56 7.65 -13.55
C THR A 184 -7.38 8.62 -13.43
N GLY A 185 -6.13 8.13 -13.32
CA GLY A 185 -4.94 8.97 -13.24
C GLY A 185 -4.42 9.22 -11.84
N LYS A 186 -4.83 8.44 -10.81
CA LYS A 186 -4.36 8.57 -9.42
C LYS A 186 -2.83 8.52 -9.32
N SER A 187 -2.21 7.44 -9.82
CA SER A 187 -0.76 7.25 -9.80
C SER A 187 -0.05 8.35 -10.58
N THR A 188 -0.54 8.66 -11.79
CA THR A 188 -0.01 9.77 -12.60
C THR A 188 -0.04 11.08 -11.83
N ALA A 189 -1.14 11.37 -11.12
CA ALA A 189 -1.29 12.60 -10.35
C ALA A 189 -0.35 12.63 -9.12
N ALA A 190 -0.23 11.52 -8.38
CA ALA A 190 0.68 11.45 -7.24
C ALA A 190 2.14 11.63 -7.68
N LEU A 191 2.56 10.98 -8.76
CA LEU A 191 3.91 11.09 -9.31
C LEU A 191 4.20 12.48 -9.90
N ALA A 192 3.23 13.09 -10.60
CA ALA A 192 3.37 14.46 -11.09
C ALA A 192 3.56 15.47 -9.94
N CYS A 193 2.79 15.31 -8.87
CA CYS A 193 2.93 16.13 -7.67
C CYS A 193 4.30 15.96 -7.00
N LEU A 194 4.81 14.73 -6.87
CA LEU A 194 6.16 14.50 -6.35
C LEU A 194 7.23 15.13 -7.24
N SER A 195 7.10 14.98 -8.58
CA SER A 195 8.03 15.59 -9.55
C SER A 195 8.08 17.11 -9.44
N ASP A 196 7.00 17.75 -9.01
CA ASP A 196 6.87 19.19 -8.85
C ASP A 196 7.12 19.66 -7.40
N GLY A 197 7.62 18.78 -6.53
CA GLY A 197 8.04 19.09 -5.17
C GLY A 197 6.92 19.14 -4.13
N LEU A 198 5.70 18.64 -4.42
CA LEU A 198 4.70 18.41 -3.37
C LEU A 198 5.05 17.17 -2.56
N GLY A 199 4.54 17.11 -1.33
CA GLY A 199 4.76 15.98 -0.46
C GLY A 199 4.05 14.72 -0.99
N TYR A 200 4.78 13.63 -1.11
CA TYR A 200 4.26 12.32 -1.51
C TYR A 200 3.92 11.49 -0.28
N VAL A 201 2.65 11.16 -0.09
CA VAL A 201 2.22 10.28 1.01
C VAL A 201 2.07 8.85 0.50
N GLY A 202 1.59 8.65 -0.73
CA GLY A 202 1.46 7.34 -1.35
C GLY A 202 0.82 7.40 -2.72
N ASP A 203 0.92 6.28 -3.47
CA ASP A 203 0.35 6.13 -4.81
C ASP A 203 -0.82 5.15 -4.86
N ASP A 204 -0.69 4.02 -4.17
CA ASP A 204 -1.59 2.87 -4.33
C ASP A 204 -2.34 2.55 -3.04
N MET A 205 -1.63 2.54 -1.92
CA MET A 205 -2.17 2.20 -0.61
C MET A 205 -1.76 3.23 0.44
N CYS A 206 -2.74 3.78 1.12
CA CYS A 206 -2.55 4.69 2.23
C CYS A 206 -3.23 4.17 3.48
N ILE A 207 -2.74 4.58 4.65
CA ILE A 207 -3.37 4.28 5.93
C ILE A 207 -4.21 5.49 6.33
N ILE A 208 -5.42 5.24 6.77
CA ILE A 208 -6.30 6.25 7.36
C ILE A 208 -6.41 5.99 8.86
N GLU A 209 -6.02 6.98 9.63
CA GLU A 209 -6.31 7.07 11.05
C GLU A 209 -7.61 7.85 11.21
N PRO A 210 -8.68 7.19 11.69
CA PRO A 210 -9.98 7.84 11.85
C PRO A 210 -10.00 8.81 13.04
N GLY A 211 -10.89 9.79 12.99
CA GLY A 211 -11.05 10.77 14.05
C GLY A 211 -11.81 12.00 13.59
N GLU A 212 -11.99 12.98 14.47
CA GLU A 212 -12.63 14.26 14.10
C GLU A 212 -11.84 14.97 12.99
N ARG A 213 -10.53 14.84 13.03
CA ARG A 213 -9.59 15.29 11.99
C ARG A 213 -8.80 14.07 11.52
N PRO A 214 -9.29 13.35 10.53
CA PRO A 214 -8.61 12.14 10.08
C PRO A 214 -7.21 12.47 9.54
N VAL A 215 -6.30 11.52 9.77
CA VAL A 215 -4.91 11.64 9.28
C VAL A 215 -4.68 10.55 8.23
N VAL A 216 -4.03 10.92 7.13
CA VAL A 216 -3.50 9.95 6.18
C VAL A 216 -2.03 9.71 6.48
N HIS A 217 -1.66 8.42 6.57
CA HIS A 217 -0.26 8.02 6.70
C HIS A 217 0.20 7.31 5.44
N SER A 218 1.46 7.50 5.10
CA SER A 218 2.14 6.70 4.10
C SER A 218 2.21 5.25 4.58
N LEU A 219 2.05 4.31 3.64
CA LEU A 219 2.37 2.90 3.89
C LEU A 219 3.62 2.50 3.13
N PHE A 220 3.75 2.93 1.87
CA PHE A 220 4.89 2.60 1.02
C PHE A 220 5.47 3.84 0.34
N CYS A 221 6.80 3.93 0.27
CA CYS A 221 7.52 4.93 -0.52
C CYS A 221 7.84 4.40 -1.93
N SER A 222 6.85 3.84 -2.58
CA SER A 222 6.93 3.28 -3.93
C SER A 222 5.88 3.90 -4.82
N GLY A 223 6.15 3.94 -6.13
CA GLY A 223 5.20 4.34 -7.15
C GLY A 223 5.24 3.38 -8.32
N LYS A 224 4.14 3.29 -9.06
CA LYS A 224 4.05 2.47 -10.25
C LYS A 224 3.24 3.16 -11.34
N ILE A 225 3.69 2.99 -12.58
CA ILE A 225 3.05 3.55 -13.77
C ILE A 225 3.17 2.57 -14.93
N ASP A 226 2.34 2.71 -15.94
CA ASP A 226 2.50 1.95 -17.18
C ASP A 226 3.87 2.23 -17.79
N ALA A 227 4.58 1.20 -18.22
CA ALA A 227 5.97 1.31 -18.63
C ALA A 227 6.21 2.37 -19.74
N PRO A 228 5.33 2.53 -20.74
CA PRO A 228 5.48 3.57 -21.76
C PRO A 228 5.40 5.00 -21.21
N ASP A 229 4.74 5.21 -20.08
CA ASP A 229 4.55 6.54 -19.48
C ASP A 229 5.75 7.04 -18.68
N THR A 230 6.80 6.24 -18.50
CA THR A 230 8.01 6.61 -17.74
C THR A 230 8.72 7.84 -18.30
N ALA A 231 8.73 7.99 -19.62
CA ALA A 231 9.34 9.14 -20.31
C ALA A 231 8.70 10.50 -19.90
N ARG A 232 7.50 10.47 -19.35
CA ARG A 232 6.79 11.68 -18.86
C ARG A 232 7.31 12.18 -17.51
N PHE A 233 8.15 11.37 -16.81
CA PHE A 233 8.66 11.67 -15.48
C PHE A 233 10.20 11.62 -15.41
N PRO A 234 10.91 12.45 -16.17
CA PRO A 234 12.38 12.40 -16.22
C PRO A 234 13.03 12.68 -14.85
N THR A 235 12.40 13.51 -14.00
CA THR A 235 12.88 13.80 -12.64
C THR A 235 12.81 12.60 -11.70
N LEU A 236 11.97 11.61 -11.99
CA LEU A 236 11.85 10.37 -11.21
C LEU A 236 12.78 9.25 -11.70
N SER A 237 13.47 9.42 -12.82
CA SER A 237 14.35 8.40 -13.39
C SER A 237 15.39 7.84 -12.40
N PRO A 238 16.01 8.61 -11.49
CA PRO A 238 16.93 8.05 -10.51
C PRO A 238 16.32 7.06 -9.52
N ALA A 239 15.00 7.14 -9.33
CA ALA A 239 14.24 6.25 -8.45
C ALA A 239 13.63 5.03 -9.18
N LEU A 240 13.78 4.95 -10.51
CA LEU A 240 13.30 3.83 -11.33
C LEU A 240 14.16 2.60 -11.06
N VAL A 241 13.54 1.52 -10.58
CA VAL A 241 14.23 0.26 -10.27
C VAL A 241 13.91 -0.86 -11.26
N ARG A 242 12.78 -0.76 -11.96
CA ARG A 242 12.40 -1.67 -13.05
C ARG A 242 11.60 -0.91 -14.11
N GLY A 243 11.96 -1.15 -15.37
CA GLY A 243 11.37 -0.49 -16.52
C GLY A 243 10.75 -1.48 -17.51
N SER A 244 10.38 -1.00 -18.68
CA SER A 244 9.68 -1.75 -19.74
C SER A 244 10.47 -2.90 -20.36
N GLY A 245 11.78 -3.01 -20.11
CA GLY A 245 12.64 -4.08 -20.64
C GLY A 245 12.61 -5.39 -19.87
N ASP A 246 12.02 -5.39 -18.67
CA ASP A 246 12.11 -6.50 -17.70
C ASP A 246 10.89 -7.44 -17.75
N GLY A 247 10.08 -7.37 -18.79
CA GLY A 247 8.88 -8.20 -18.96
C GLY A 247 7.68 -7.82 -18.04
N TRP A 248 7.77 -6.69 -17.35
CA TRP A 248 6.71 -6.18 -16.48
C TRP A 248 5.82 -5.16 -17.21
N GLU A 249 4.51 -5.26 -16.95
CA GLU A 249 3.55 -4.29 -17.48
C GLU A 249 3.69 -2.90 -16.83
N LYS A 250 4.23 -2.85 -15.60
CA LYS A 250 4.40 -1.63 -14.82
C LYS A 250 5.87 -1.32 -14.58
N ALA A 251 6.24 -0.07 -14.78
CA ALA A 251 7.48 0.48 -14.26
C ALA A 251 7.33 0.75 -12.76
N VAL A 252 8.39 0.51 -11.99
CA VAL A 252 8.43 0.60 -10.54
C VAL A 252 9.44 1.64 -10.10
N TYR A 253 9.00 2.58 -9.26
CA TYR A 253 9.82 3.56 -8.58
C TYR A 253 9.90 3.23 -7.09
N LEU A 254 11.10 3.40 -6.50
CA LEU A 254 11.32 3.33 -5.06
C LEU A 254 12.02 4.62 -4.60
N PHE A 255 11.38 5.34 -3.68
CA PHE A 255 11.82 6.65 -3.20
C PHE A 255 12.64 6.56 -1.92
N ASP A 256 13.32 5.43 -1.67
CA ASP A 256 14.13 5.17 -0.49
C ASP A 256 15.50 5.88 -0.53
N ARG A 257 16.12 5.94 -1.70
CA ARG A 257 17.44 6.53 -1.92
C ARG A 257 17.39 7.87 -2.65
N HIS A 258 16.43 7.99 -3.56
CA HIS A 258 16.21 9.19 -4.35
C HIS A 258 14.83 9.75 -4.04
N LEU A 259 14.73 11.08 -3.93
CA LEU A 259 13.49 11.79 -3.61
C LEU A 259 12.88 11.44 -2.23
N SER A 260 13.65 10.80 -1.34
CA SER A 260 13.19 10.44 0.01
C SER A 260 12.73 11.65 0.83
N HIS A 261 13.30 12.83 0.59
CA HIS A 261 12.91 14.11 1.20
C HIS A 261 11.51 14.57 0.78
N GLY A 262 11.00 14.10 -0.36
CA GLY A 262 9.64 14.37 -0.82
C GLY A 262 8.60 13.41 -0.20
N VAL A 263 9.01 12.33 0.47
CA VAL A 263 8.09 11.38 1.10
C VAL A 263 7.65 11.91 2.46
N VAL A 264 6.33 12.06 2.63
CA VAL A 264 5.69 12.55 3.84
C VAL A 264 5.06 11.38 4.58
N ARG A 265 5.47 11.15 5.83
CA ARG A 265 4.99 10.00 6.62
C ARG A 265 3.53 10.10 6.99
N HIS A 266 3.03 11.30 7.29
CA HIS A 266 1.63 11.56 7.63
C HIS A 266 1.27 13.02 7.44
N ALA A 267 0.00 13.29 7.21
CA ALA A 267 -0.56 14.65 7.18
C ALA A 267 -2.06 14.63 7.52
N PRO A 268 -2.62 15.72 8.06
CA PRO A 268 -4.06 15.88 8.22
C PRO A 268 -4.76 15.73 6.87
N LEU A 269 -5.79 14.91 6.79
CA LEU A 269 -6.59 14.73 5.59
C LEU A 269 -7.61 15.83 5.46
N VAL A 270 -7.53 16.64 4.39
CA VAL A 270 -8.42 17.78 4.19
C VAL A 270 -9.52 17.52 3.15
N GLY A 271 -9.35 16.54 2.27
CA GLY A 271 -10.37 16.16 1.30
C GLY A 271 -9.96 15.05 0.37
N VAL A 272 -10.91 14.65 -0.46
CA VAL A 272 -10.74 13.61 -1.48
C VAL A 272 -11.03 14.18 -2.86
N ALA A 273 -10.08 14.08 -3.76
CA ALA A 273 -10.23 14.37 -5.17
C ALA A 273 -10.51 13.06 -5.93
N ILE A 274 -11.55 13.07 -6.76
CA ILE A 274 -11.80 12.04 -7.77
C ILE A 274 -11.30 12.61 -9.11
N PRO A 275 -10.11 12.21 -9.59
CA PRO A 275 -9.47 12.81 -10.75
C PRO A 275 -10.31 12.65 -12.01
N ARG A 276 -10.44 13.75 -12.77
CA ARG A 276 -11.09 13.81 -14.08
C ARG A 276 -10.12 14.39 -15.10
N ARG A 277 -9.73 13.57 -16.08
CA ARG A 277 -8.85 14.02 -17.18
C ARG A 277 -9.57 14.97 -18.12
N GLY A 278 -8.84 15.95 -18.64
CA GLY A 278 -9.34 16.89 -19.64
C GLY A 278 -10.31 17.95 -19.10
N ALA A 279 -10.68 17.89 -17.82
CA ALA A 279 -11.43 18.93 -17.14
C ALA A 279 -10.50 19.83 -16.33
N ALA A 280 -10.90 21.07 -16.10
CA ALA A 280 -10.15 22.05 -15.30
C ALA A 280 -10.88 22.44 -14.00
N GLU A 281 -12.14 22.08 -13.88
CA GLU A 281 -13.04 22.55 -12.82
C GLU A 281 -13.06 21.60 -11.62
N ILE A 282 -13.36 22.15 -10.44
CA ILE A 282 -13.77 21.42 -9.27
C ILE A 282 -15.28 21.24 -9.37
N GLY A 283 -15.72 19.99 -9.50
CA GLY A 283 -17.15 19.68 -9.56
C GLY A 283 -17.83 19.78 -8.19
N ASP A 284 -19.14 19.67 -8.19
CA ASP A 284 -19.94 19.71 -6.97
C ASP A 284 -19.51 18.65 -5.96
N ARG A 285 -19.65 18.97 -4.68
CA ARG A 285 -19.41 18.05 -3.58
C ARG A 285 -20.29 16.81 -3.71
N LEU A 286 -19.68 15.65 -3.73
CA LEU A 286 -20.39 14.37 -3.71
C LEU A 286 -21.05 14.15 -2.34
N SER A 287 -22.25 13.59 -2.35
CA SER A 287 -22.85 13.06 -1.13
C SER A 287 -22.00 11.93 -0.55
N PRO A 288 -22.05 11.65 0.76
CA PRO A 288 -21.30 10.53 1.37
C PRO A 288 -21.53 9.18 0.65
N ARG A 289 -22.76 8.93 0.17
CA ARG A 289 -23.08 7.73 -0.61
C ARG A 289 -22.34 7.69 -1.94
N GLN A 290 -22.30 8.79 -2.69
CA GLN A 290 -21.60 8.87 -3.97
C GLN A 290 -20.09 8.74 -3.77
N GLY A 291 -19.53 9.41 -2.75
CA GLY A 291 -18.12 9.29 -2.39
C GLY A 291 -17.74 7.87 -2.01
N PHE A 292 -18.57 7.20 -1.21
CA PHE A 292 -18.38 5.79 -0.86
C PHE A 292 -18.35 4.89 -2.11
N LEU A 293 -19.30 5.03 -3.00
CA LEU A 293 -19.37 4.25 -4.24
C LEU A 293 -18.20 4.53 -5.19
N ALA A 294 -17.60 5.72 -5.14
CA ALA A 294 -16.43 6.06 -5.93
C ALA A 294 -15.14 5.41 -5.38
N MET A 295 -15.03 5.17 -4.07
CA MET A 295 -13.82 4.70 -3.39
C MET A 295 -13.85 3.22 -3.03
N ALA A 296 -14.96 2.73 -2.47
CA ALA A 296 -15.02 1.42 -1.82
C ALA A 296 -14.73 0.24 -2.75
N PRO A 297 -15.25 0.16 -4.00
CA PRO A 297 -15.02 -1.02 -4.84
C PRO A 297 -13.54 -1.31 -5.06
N ASN A 298 -12.75 -0.29 -5.40
CA ASN A 298 -11.32 -0.46 -5.64
C ASN A 298 -10.53 -0.82 -4.37
N THR A 299 -10.98 -0.34 -3.22
CA THR A 299 -10.33 -0.63 -1.93
C THR A 299 -10.64 -2.07 -1.47
N VAL A 300 -11.92 -2.44 -1.47
CA VAL A 300 -12.39 -3.71 -0.88
C VAL A 300 -11.85 -4.93 -1.62
N PHE A 301 -11.83 -4.89 -2.95
CA PHE A 301 -11.39 -6.03 -3.77
C PHE A 301 -9.87 -6.28 -3.71
N GLN A 302 -9.09 -5.29 -3.29
CA GLN A 302 -7.63 -5.43 -3.22
C GLN A 302 -7.10 -5.86 -1.85
N LEU A 303 -7.96 -5.90 -0.82
CA LEU A 303 -7.58 -6.18 0.57
C LEU A 303 -8.25 -7.47 1.09
N PRO A 304 -7.75 -8.67 0.70
CA PRO A 304 -8.32 -9.94 1.13
C PRO A 304 -8.34 -10.05 2.65
N GLY A 305 -9.51 -10.39 3.20
CA GLY A 305 -9.69 -10.53 4.66
C GLY A 305 -9.79 -9.21 5.44
N ALA A 306 -9.63 -8.02 4.80
CA ALA A 306 -9.76 -6.72 5.45
C ALA A 306 -10.94 -5.89 4.90
N ALA A 307 -11.81 -6.46 4.09
CA ALA A 307 -12.92 -5.77 3.41
C ALA A 307 -13.81 -4.94 4.35
N GLN A 308 -14.15 -5.49 5.53
CA GLN A 308 -14.98 -4.80 6.50
C GLN A 308 -14.29 -3.54 7.06
N ALA A 309 -13.01 -3.65 7.44
CA ALA A 309 -12.23 -2.51 7.93
C ALA A 309 -12.02 -1.46 6.82
N ALA A 310 -11.77 -1.90 5.59
CA ALA A 310 -11.65 -1.04 4.44
C ALA A 310 -12.95 -0.26 4.16
N CYS A 311 -14.10 -0.92 4.21
CA CYS A 311 -15.41 -0.28 4.11
C CYS A 311 -15.65 0.74 5.22
N ALA A 312 -15.30 0.39 6.47
CA ALA A 312 -15.44 1.30 7.61
C ALA A 312 -14.55 2.54 7.43
N GLY A 313 -13.30 2.36 7.01
CA GLY A 313 -12.39 3.47 6.73
C GLY A 313 -12.89 4.40 5.62
N VAL A 314 -13.37 3.84 4.51
CA VAL A 314 -13.95 4.65 3.42
C VAL A 314 -15.19 5.40 3.91
N LYS A 315 -16.07 4.75 4.70
CA LYS A 315 -17.25 5.40 5.28
C LYS A 315 -16.85 6.56 6.18
N GLU A 316 -15.83 6.37 7.02
CA GLU A 316 -15.31 7.42 7.89
C GLU A 316 -14.79 8.61 7.10
N ILE A 317 -13.96 8.37 6.07
CA ILE A 317 -13.44 9.42 5.19
C ILE A 317 -14.60 10.26 4.62
N VAL A 318 -15.55 9.63 3.93
CA VAL A 318 -16.60 10.36 3.20
C VAL A 318 -17.61 11.07 4.12
N SER A 319 -17.63 10.71 5.41
CA SER A 319 -18.46 11.41 6.39
C SER A 319 -17.75 12.59 7.06
N ARG A 320 -16.42 12.62 7.03
CA ARG A 320 -15.59 13.64 7.72
C ARG A 320 -15.02 14.69 6.80
N VAL A 321 -14.61 14.30 5.59
CA VAL A 321 -13.98 15.23 4.65
C VAL A 321 -14.77 15.34 3.36
N PRO A 322 -14.74 16.49 2.69
CA PRO A 322 -15.43 16.68 1.41
C PRO A 322 -14.79 15.82 0.31
N VAL A 323 -15.62 15.32 -0.59
CA VAL A 323 -15.25 14.55 -1.77
C VAL A 323 -15.73 15.30 -3.00
N HIS A 324 -14.83 15.63 -3.93
CA HIS A 324 -15.17 16.32 -5.18
C HIS A 324 -14.60 15.60 -6.40
N PRO A 325 -15.30 15.58 -7.53
CA PRO A 325 -14.66 15.41 -8.82
C PRO A 325 -13.72 16.59 -9.06
N VAL A 326 -12.45 16.31 -9.39
CA VAL A 326 -11.45 17.38 -9.60
C VAL A 326 -10.83 17.22 -10.98
N GLY A 327 -10.95 18.22 -11.78
CA GLY A 327 -10.27 18.32 -13.07
C GLY A 327 -8.76 18.41 -12.86
N ILE A 328 -8.03 17.47 -13.42
CA ILE A 328 -6.56 17.41 -13.31
C ILE A 328 -5.83 17.95 -14.55
N GLY A 329 -6.56 18.60 -15.46
CA GLY A 329 -6.01 19.15 -16.69
C GLY A 329 -5.85 18.13 -17.81
N ALA A 330 -5.28 18.59 -18.93
CA ALA A 330 -5.02 17.80 -20.13
C ALA A 330 -3.59 17.24 -20.13
N SER A 331 -2.64 17.92 -19.47
CA SER A 331 -1.23 17.54 -19.39
C SER A 331 -0.82 17.22 -17.94
N ILE A 332 0.29 16.52 -17.77
CA ILE A 332 0.79 16.15 -16.42
C ILE A 332 1.36 17.36 -15.67
N GLU A 333 1.84 18.37 -16.40
CA GLU A 333 2.41 19.60 -15.85
C GLU A 333 1.35 20.46 -15.15
N GLU A 334 0.10 20.34 -15.56
CA GLU A 334 -1.02 21.05 -14.93
C GLU A 334 -1.44 20.43 -13.59
N ILE A 335 -1.24 19.13 -13.43
CA ILE A 335 -1.77 18.35 -12.29
C ILE A 335 -1.36 18.94 -10.93
N PRO A 336 -0.08 19.27 -10.67
CA PRO A 336 0.32 19.78 -9.36
C PRO A 336 -0.37 21.11 -9.00
N ALA A 337 -0.54 22.00 -9.97
CA ALA A 337 -1.27 23.25 -9.76
C ALA A 337 -2.73 22.98 -9.40
N ARG A 338 -3.40 22.06 -10.10
CA ARG A 338 -4.79 21.68 -9.82
C ARG A 338 -4.97 21.07 -8.43
N VAL A 339 -4.02 20.24 -7.98
CA VAL A 339 -4.07 19.68 -6.64
C VAL A 339 -3.87 20.75 -5.57
N ARG A 340 -2.95 21.71 -5.79
CA ARG A 340 -2.77 22.86 -4.88
C ARG A 340 -4.04 23.73 -4.82
N ASP A 341 -4.63 24.02 -5.97
CA ASP A 341 -5.85 24.83 -6.06
C ASP A 341 -7.00 24.15 -5.33
N TYR A 342 -7.15 22.83 -5.48
CA TYR A 342 -8.17 22.09 -4.75
C TYR A 342 -7.92 22.15 -3.23
N ALA A 343 -6.68 21.98 -2.76
CA ALA A 343 -6.36 22.09 -1.35
C ALA A 343 -6.64 23.50 -0.79
N ARG A 344 -6.36 24.57 -1.56
CA ARG A 344 -6.71 25.95 -1.20
C ARG A 344 -8.22 26.18 -1.14
N PHE A 345 -8.93 25.68 -2.14
CA PHE A 345 -10.41 25.72 -2.18
C PHE A 345 -11.01 25.14 -0.89
N LEU A 346 -10.52 23.97 -0.46
CA LEU A 346 -10.98 23.34 0.78
C LEU A 346 -10.68 24.19 2.02
N SER A 347 -9.51 24.81 2.09
CA SER A 347 -9.10 25.69 3.20
C SER A 347 -9.91 26.98 3.26
N ALA A 348 -10.42 27.46 2.12
CA ALA A 348 -11.28 28.65 2.03
C ALA A 348 -12.77 28.37 2.35
N GLY A 349 -13.11 27.17 2.87
CA GLY A 349 -14.46 26.78 3.24
C GLY A 349 -15.26 26.08 2.13
N GLY A 350 -14.63 25.80 0.98
CA GLY A 350 -15.20 24.92 -0.06
C GLY A 350 -16.47 25.45 -0.74
N ALA A 351 -16.70 26.75 -0.77
CA ALA A 351 -17.85 27.34 -1.50
C ALA A 351 -17.57 27.34 -3.01
N VAL A 352 -18.33 26.55 -3.76
CA VAL A 352 -18.35 26.58 -5.23
C VAL A 352 -18.90 27.94 -5.67
N GLY A 353 -18.05 28.82 -6.15
CA GLY A 353 -18.48 30.15 -6.61
C GLY A 353 -17.38 31.20 -6.83
N ALA A 354 -16.12 30.89 -6.54
CA ALA A 354 -15.03 31.87 -6.57
C ALA A 354 -13.96 31.63 -7.65
N TRP A 355 -14.34 31.09 -8.81
CA TRP A 355 -13.42 30.93 -9.93
C TRP A 355 -13.99 31.71 -11.14
N ALA A 356 -13.63 32.98 -11.25
CA ALA A 356 -13.77 33.77 -12.46
C ALA A 356 -12.46 33.79 -13.24
#